data_03d3968b678398870e144e8500f16e9c
#
_entry.id   03d3968b678398870e144e8500f16e9c
#
_cell.length_a   1.000
_cell.length_b   1.000
_cell.length_c   1.000
_cell.angle_alpha   90.00
_cell.angle_beta   90.00
_cell.angle_gamma   90.00
#
_symmetry.space_group_name_H-M   'P 1'
#
loop_
_entity.id
_entity.type
_entity.pdbx_description
1 polymer ?
#
loop_
_entity_poly.entity_id
_entity_poly.type
_entity_poly.pdbx_seq_one_letter_code
_entity_poly.pdbx_strand_id
1 'polypeptide(L)'
;LKERYSGTRLGRQELYGDILQDVEGALFNATNIEKNRVELTPELTRVVVAVDPAVTSNKNISGKRDSDETGIVVAGRGVDNHYYILGDYSGIFSPDMWIKTAIECYYKWEADFIVAETNQGGDLIEKLLRVQDANVPYKGVHAKRGKILRAEPVSSIFEQDKAHMVGYFKELEEQMTSYTPYTTKSPDRLDAVVWALTSLQSSGKAIFRIS
;
A
#
# COMPACT_ATOMS: atom_id res chain seq x y z
N LEU A 1 5.45 -5.59 -31.31
CA LEU A 1 4.89 -4.35 -30.74
C LEU A 1 4.80 -4.43 -29.22
N LYS A 2 4.25 -5.53 -28.66
CA LYS A 2 4.10 -5.68 -27.20
C LYS A 2 5.42 -5.54 -26.44
N GLU A 3 6.50 -6.19 -26.87
CA GLU A 3 7.81 -6.12 -26.21
C GLU A 3 8.48 -4.73 -26.24
N ARG A 4 8.20 -3.93 -27.30
CA ARG A 4 8.84 -2.62 -27.49
C ARG A 4 8.22 -1.49 -26.64
N TYR A 5 6.97 -1.65 -26.22
CA TYR A 5 6.21 -0.64 -25.46
C TYR A 5 5.78 -1.13 -24.08
N SER A 6 6.15 -2.37 -23.73
CA SER A 6 5.89 -2.93 -22.39
C SER A 6 6.57 -2.04 -21.33
N GLY A 7 5.80 -1.64 -20.31
CA GLY A 7 6.27 -0.78 -19.24
C GLY A 7 6.31 0.73 -19.53
N THR A 8 6.04 1.18 -20.76
CA THR A 8 5.99 2.63 -21.07
C THR A 8 4.59 3.20 -20.94
N ARG A 9 4.47 4.52 -20.66
CA ARG A 9 3.18 5.25 -20.66
C ARG A 9 2.40 5.04 -21.97
N LEU A 10 3.08 5.16 -23.10
CA LEU A 10 2.47 4.95 -24.42
C LEU A 10 1.99 3.51 -24.59
N GLY A 11 2.77 2.53 -24.14
CA GLY A 11 2.40 1.12 -24.19
C GLY A 11 1.16 0.82 -23.37
N ARG A 12 0.99 1.45 -22.22
CA ARG A 12 -0.21 1.30 -21.41
C ARG A 12 -1.44 1.93 -22.07
N GLN A 13 -1.32 3.14 -22.61
CA GLN A 13 -2.39 3.78 -23.36
C GLN A 13 -2.82 2.95 -24.58
N GLU A 14 -1.86 2.45 -25.33
CA GLU A 14 -2.09 1.71 -26.59
C GLU A 14 -2.53 0.25 -26.36
N LEU A 15 -1.94 -0.42 -25.34
CA LEU A 15 -2.17 -1.86 -25.10
C LEU A 15 -3.32 -2.14 -24.14
N TYR A 16 -3.59 -1.24 -23.20
CA TYR A 16 -4.59 -1.43 -22.14
C TYR A 16 -5.69 -0.39 -22.16
N GLY A 17 -5.61 0.63 -23.03
CA GLY A 17 -6.60 1.70 -23.12
C GLY A 17 -6.64 2.61 -21.88
N ASP A 18 -5.58 2.61 -21.08
CA ASP A 18 -5.52 3.40 -19.85
C ASP A 18 -5.33 4.88 -20.19
N ILE A 19 -6.31 5.70 -19.85
CA ILE A 19 -6.21 7.16 -19.98
C ILE A 19 -5.58 7.68 -18.67
N LEU A 20 -4.26 7.88 -18.69
CA LEU A 20 -3.55 8.50 -17.58
C LEU A 20 -3.81 10.02 -17.60
N GLN A 21 -4.87 10.44 -16.95
CA GLN A 21 -5.17 11.85 -16.74
C GLN A 21 -4.92 12.20 -15.28
N ASP A 22 -4.20 13.30 -15.07
CA ASP A 22 -4.10 13.89 -13.74
C ASP A 22 -5.46 14.47 -13.38
N VAL A 23 -6.05 14.01 -12.30
CA VAL A 23 -7.31 14.54 -11.78
C VAL A 23 -6.99 15.83 -11.03
N GLU A 24 -7.68 16.92 -11.36
CA GLU A 24 -7.48 18.19 -10.68
C GLU A 24 -7.78 18.05 -9.17
N GLY A 25 -6.83 18.47 -8.35
CA GLY A 25 -6.92 18.33 -6.89
C GLY A 25 -6.62 16.94 -6.36
N ALA A 26 -6.19 15.98 -7.20
CA ALA A 26 -5.70 14.70 -6.73
C ALA A 26 -4.39 14.89 -5.95
N LEU A 27 -4.25 14.10 -4.87
CA LEU A 27 -3.08 14.18 -4.00
C LEU A 27 -1.82 13.59 -4.64
N PHE A 28 -1.99 12.59 -5.51
CA PHE A 28 -0.89 11.95 -6.23
C PHE A 28 -1.03 12.21 -7.73
N ASN A 29 0.09 12.57 -8.35
CA ASN A 29 0.16 12.87 -9.76
C ASN A 29 0.61 11.64 -10.57
N ALA A 30 -0.16 11.25 -11.59
CA ALA A 30 0.15 10.10 -12.43
C ALA A 30 1.48 10.25 -13.18
N THR A 31 1.82 11.49 -13.57
CA THR A 31 3.10 11.79 -14.24
C THR A 31 4.29 11.54 -13.31
N ASN A 32 4.19 11.90 -12.02
CA ASN A 32 5.24 11.65 -11.04
C ASN A 32 5.38 10.15 -10.74
N ILE A 33 4.27 9.42 -10.60
CA ILE A 33 4.30 7.96 -10.40
C ILE A 33 5.00 7.28 -11.58
N GLU A 34 4.65 7.67 -12.80
CA GLU A 34 5.24 7.08 -14.00
C GLU A 34 6.72 7.39 -14.17
N LYS A 35 7.11 8.65 -13.93
CA LYS A 35 8.52 9.08 -13.98
C LYS A 35 9.40 8.28 -13.02
N ASN A 36 8.84 7.93 -11.86
CA ASN A 36 9.55 7.24 -10.79
C ASN A 36 9.36 5.72 -10.80
N ARG A 37 8.78 5.16 -11.86
CA ARG A 37 8.66 3.71 -12.02
C ARG A 37 10.00 3.07 -12.32
N VAL A 38 10.24 1.92 -11.71
CA VAL A 38 11.44 1.11 -11.91
C VAL A 38 11.07 -0.35 -12.16
N GLU A 39 11.96 -1.09 -12.81
CA GLU A 39 11.78 -2.54 -13.02
C GLU A 39 12.42 -3.36 -11.90
N LEU A 40 13.48 -2.85 -11.29
CA LEU A 40 14.26 -3.51 -10.26
C LEU A 40 14.52 -2.57 -9.09
N THR A 41 14.68 -3.12 -7.91
CA THR A 41 15.09 -2.39 -6.71
C THR A 41 16.60 -2.49 -6.50
N PRO A 42 17.23 -1.52 -5.81
CA PRO A 42 18.52 -1.76 -5.17
C PRO A 42 18.35 -2.79 -4.04
N GLU A 43 19.45 -3.10 -3.34
CA GLU A 43 19.37 -3.85 -2.09
C GLU A 43 18.41 -3.16 -1.12
N LEU A 44 17.49 -3.93 -0.53
CA LEU A 44 16.51 -3.42 0.42
C LEU A 44 17.01 -3.61 1.86
N THR A 45 17.02 -2.55 2.63
CA THR A 45 17.42 -2.56 4.05
C THR A 45 16.27 -2.95 4.98
N ARG A 46 15.04 -2.83 4.49
CA ARG A 46 13.81 -3.17 5.22
C ARG A 46 12.65 -3.38 4.26
N VAL A 47 11.82 -4.38 4.58
CA VAL A 47 10.58 -4.67 3.86
C VAL A 47 9.42 -4.78 4.85
N VAL A 48 8.27 -4.23 4.53
CA VAL A 48 7.06 -4.32 5.36
C VAL A 48 5.85 -4.72 4.53
N VAL A 49 4.94 -5.45 5.15
CA VAL A 49 3.60 -5.71 4.63
C VAL A 49 2.64 -4.80 5.40
N ALA A 50 1.97 -3.90 4.71
CA ALA A 50 1.01 -3.00 5.33
C ALA A 50 -0.41 -3.42 4.98
N VAL A 51 -1.30 -3.38 5.98
CA VAL A 51 -2.70 -3.77 5.84
C VAL A 51 -3.59 -2.63 6.33
N ASP A 52 -4.53 -2.23 5.49
CA ASP A 52 -5.70 -1.43 5.88
C ASP A 52 -6.93 -2.36 5.86
N PRO A 53 -7.34 -2.93 7.02
CA PRO A 53 -8.39 -3.93 7.06
C PRO A 53 -9.75 -3.31 6.72
N ALA A 54 -10.52 -3.98 5.84
CA ALA A 54 -11.91 -3.60 5.64
C ALA A 54 -12.68 -3.65 6.95
N VAL A 55 -13.30 -2.54 7.31
CA VAL A 55 -14.28 -2.51 8.39
C VAL A 55 -15.55 -3.15 7.83
N THR A 56 -15.99 -4.26 8.42
CA THR A 56 -17.25 -4.90 8.04
C THR A 56 -18.38 -3.89 8.08
N SER A 57 -18.71 -3.34 6.92
CA SER A 57 -19.76 -2.35 6.78
C SER A 57 -21.10 -2.95 7.20
N ASN A 58 -21.82 -2.19 7.99
CA ASN A 58 -23.23 -2.43 8.30
C ASN A 58 -23.99 -2.71 6.99
N LYS A 59 -24.84 -3.74 6.99
CA LYS A 59 -25.76 -4.00 5.89
C LYS A 59 -26.51 -2.71 5.57
N ASN A 60 -26.28 -2.18 4.38
CA ASN A 60 -27.12 -1.09 3.88
C ASN A 60 -28.58 -1.56 3.88
N ILE A 61 -29.52 -0.63 4.10
CA ILE A 61 -30.98 -0.87 4.15
C ILE A 61 -31.48 -1.63 2.89
N SER A 62 -30.70 -1.62 1.79
CA SER A 62 -30.99 -2.32 0.54
C SER A 62 -30.46 -3.78 0.48
N GLY A 63 -29.81 -4.28 1.53
CA GLY A 63 -29.28 -5.66 1.57
C GLY A 63 -28.07 -5.94 0.67
N LYS A 64 -27.58 -4.98 -0.10
CA LYS A 64 -26.32 -5.07 -0.83
C LYS A 64 -25.17 -4.84 0.15
N ARG A 65 -24.28 -5.80 0.25
CA ARG A 65 -22.97 -5.61 0.87
C ARG A 65 -22.14 -4.79 -0.12
N ASP A 66 -21.95 -3.49 0.13
CA ASP A 66 -20.75 -2.83 -0.34
C ASP A 66 -19.61 -3.43 0.50
N SER A 67 -18.95 -4.43 -0.06
CA SER A 67 -17.79 -5.03 0.57
C SER A 67 -16.64 -4.05 0.35
N ASP A 68 -16.20 -3.39 1.44
CA ASP A 68 -14.99 -2.59 1.41
C ASP A 68 -13.80 -3.51 1.08
N GLU A 69 -12.86 -3.00 0.30
CA GLU A 69 -11.62 -3.71 0.03
C GLU A 69 -10.74 -3.70 1.29
N THR A 70 -9.95 -4.75 1.47
CA THR A 70 -8.80 -4.71 2.37
C THR A 70 -7.59 -4.32 1.57
N GLY A 71 -6.96 -3.21 1.93
CA GLY A 71 -5.70 -2.79 1.36
C GLY A 71 -4.55 -3.65 1.89
N ILE A 72 -3.77 -4.29 1.01
CA ILE A 72 -2.56 -5.05 1.37
C ILE A 72 -1.45 -4.66 0.41
N VAL A 73 -0.46 -3.93 0.91
CA VAL A 73 0.67 -3.45 0.10
C VAL A 73 1.99 -3.88 0.73
N VAL A 74 2.91 -4.34 -0.12
CA VAL A 74 4.30 -4.61 0.27
C VAL A 74 5.18 -3.48 -0.20
N ALA A 75 5.99 -2.94 0.69
CA ALA A 75 6.95 -1.89 0.37
C ALA A 75 8.28 -2.11 1.08
N GLY A 76 9.36 -1.61 0.44
CA GLY A 76 10.70 -1.69 0.97
C GLY A 76 11.40 -0.34 1.02
N ARG A 77 12.46 -0.24 1.85
CA ARG A 77 13.40 0.88 1.87
C ARG A 77 14.74 0.40 1.34
N GLY A 78 15.26 1.06 0.31
CA GLY A 78 16.55 0.76 -0.28
C GLY A 78 17.74 1.31 0.53
N VAL A 79 18.94 0.82 0.20
CA VAL A 79 20.21 1.34 0.72
C VAL A 79 20.43 2.81 0.33
N ASP A 80 19.81 3.27 -0.74
CA ASP A 80 19.77 4.66 -1.22
C ASP A 80 18.81 5.57 -0.42
N ASN A 81 18.11 5.02 0.58
CA ASN A 81 17.09 5.65 1.38
C ASN A 81 15.82 6.05 0.60
N HIS A 82 15.60 5.49 -0.58
CA HIS A 82 14.34 5.59 -1.30
C HIS A 82 13.38 4.48 -0.88
N TYR A 83 12.11 4.64 -1.28
CA TYR A 83 11.03 3.72 -0.96
C TYR A 83 10.52 3.06 -2.23
N TYR A 84 10.19 1.78 -2.14
CA TYR A 84 9.83 0.93 -3.26
C TYR A 84 8.51 0.22 -2.96
N ILE A 85 7.48 0.47 -3.76
CA ILE A 85 6.24 -0.31 -3.70
C ILE A 85 6.48 -1.58 -4.51
N LEU A 86 6.49 -2.72 -3.82
CA LEU A 86 6.90 -4.02 -4.36
C LEU A 86 5.73 -4.87 -4.84
N GLY A 87 4.52 -4.62 -4.29
CA GLY A 87 3.34 -5.38 -4.65
C GLY A 87 2.06 -4.83 -4.03
N ASP A 88 0.96 -4.99 -4.77
CA ASP A 88 -0.39 -4.75 -4.33
C ASP A 88 -1.15 -6.09 -4.33
N TYR A 89 -1.58 -6.52 -3.15
CA TYR A 89 -2.31 -7.77 -2.90
C TYR A 89 -3.71 -7.48 -2.33
N SER A 90 -4.17 -6.25 -2.48
CA SER A 90 -5.45 -5.80 -1.98
C SER A 90 -6.62 -6.48 -2.69
N GLY A 91 -7.75 -6.56 -2.00
CA GLY A 91 -8.95 -7.17 -2.57
C GLY A 91 -10.10 -7.25 -1.56
N ILE A 92 -11.18 -7.87 -2.01
CA ILE A 92 -12.36 -8.13 -1.18
C ILE A 92 -12.15 -9.48 -0.48
N PHE A 93 -11.89 -9.44 0.82
CA PHE A 93 -11.54 -10.62 1.61
C PHE A 93 -12.46 -10.82 2.81
N SER A 94 -12.62 -12.09 3.24
CA SER A 94 -13.00 -12.38 4.61
C SER A 94 -11.83 -12.11 5.57
N PRO A 95 -12.10 -11.91 6.88
CA PRO A 95 -11.03 -11.70 7.86
C PRO A 95 -9.93 -12.77 7.80
N ASP A 96 -10.28 -14.05 7.72
CA ASP A 96 -9.30 -15.14 7.62
C ASP A 96 -8.47 -15.09 6.34
N MET A 97 -9.07 -14.65 5.23
CA MET A 97 -8.39 -14.61 3.94
C MET A 97 -7.34 -13.49 3.89
N TRP A 98 -7.67 -12.27 4.32
CA TRP A 98 -6.69 -11.20 4.26
C TRP A 98 -5.51 -11.42 5.23
N ILE A 99 -5.76 -12.05 6.40
CA ILE A 99 -4.68 -12.42 7.34
C ILE A 99 -3.74 -13.44 6.68
N LYS A 100 -4.28 -14.48 6.05
CA LYS A 100 -3.46 -15.46 5.31
C LYS A 100 -2.66 -14.80 4.20
N THR A 101 -3.31 -13.96 3.39
CA THR A 101 -2.64 -13.22 2.32
C THR A 101 -1.50 -12.34 2.86
N ALA A 102 -1.72 -11.63 3.98
CA ALA A 102 -0.68 -10.81 4.60
C ALA A 102 0.51 -11.65 5.11
N ILE A 103 0.24 -12.82 5.71
CA ILE A 103 1.28 -13.76 6.16
C ILE A 103 2.03 -14.36 4.95
N GLU A 104 1.32 -14.74 3.89
CA GLU A 104 1.96 -15.22 2.65
C GLU A 104 2.87 -14.15 2.04
N CYS A 105 2.43 -12.89 2.00
CA CYS A 105 3.27 -11.77 1.58
C CYS A 105 4.48 -11.59 2.48
N TYR A 106 4.32 -11.70 3.80
CA TYR A 106 5.41 -11.60 4.76
C TYR A 106 6.53 -12.61 4.44
N TYR A 107 6.20 -13.87 4.25
CA TYR A 107 7.19 -14.90 3.91
C TYR A 107 7.73 -14.76 2.49
N LYS A 108 6.87 -14.49 1.51
CA LYS A 108 7.28 -14.34 0.11
C LYS A 108 8.31 -13.23 -0.10
N TRP A 109 8.14 -12.10 0.61
CA TRP A 109 8.97 -10.92 0.47
C TRP A 109 10.05 -10.81 1.55
N GLU A 110 10.19 -11.83 2.41
CA GLU A 110 11.11 -11.83 3.55
C GLU A 110 10.96 -10.53 4.39
N ALA A 111 9.71 -10.12 4.60
CA ALA A 111 9.42 -8.87 5.26
C ALA A 111 9.85 -8.88 6.73
N ASP A 112 10.17 -7.71 7.29
CA ASP A 112 10.56 -7.57 8.70
C ASP A 112 9.36 -7.68 9.64
N PHE A 113 8.20 -7.17 9.22
CA PHE A 113 6.96 -7.21 10.01
C PHE A 113 5.73 -6.89 9.16
N ILE A 114 4.56 -7.24 9.72
CA ILE A 114 3.26 -6.78 9.23
C ILE A 114 2.84 -5.57 10.05
N VAL A 115 2.39 -4.50 9.39
CA VAL A 115 1.77 -3.33 10.03
C VAL A 115 0.31 -3.25 9.62
N ALA A 116 -0.60 -3.02 10.59
CA ALA A 116 -2.02 -2.82 10.28
C ALA A 116 -2.64 -1.69 11.08
N GLU A 117 -3.60 -0.97 10.48
CA GLU A 117 -4.41 0.02 11.18
C GLU A 117 -5.30 -0.65 12.23
N THR A 118 -5.32 -0.08 13.45
CA THR A 118 -6.00 -0.66 14.62
C THR A 118 -7.15 0.18 15.17
N ASN A 119 -7.59 1.21 14.46
CA ASN A 119 -8.65 2.12 14.92
C ASN A 119 -9.96 1.40 15.22
N GLN A 120 -10.22 0.29 14.54
CA GLN A 120 -11.40 -0.54 14.73
C GLN A 120 -10.98 -1.99 14.91
N GLY A 121 -11.05 -2.48 16.15
CA GLY A 121 -10.79 -3.89 16.43
C GLY A 121 -9.33 -4.34 16.45
N GLY A 122 -8.38 -3.43 16.75
CA GLY A 122 -6.95 -3.72 16.71
C GLY A 122 -6.51 -4.94 17.53
N ASP A 123 -7.06 -5.13 18.73
CA ASP A 123 -6.79 -6.33 19.57
C ASP A 123 -7.25 -7.62 18.88
N LEU A 124 -8.32 -7.54 18.09
CA LEU A 124 -8.82 -8.68 17.33
C LEU A 124 -7.88 -9.04 16.18
N ILE A 125 -7.35 -8.04 15.47
CA ILE A 125 -6.41 -8.24 14.37
C ILE A 125 -5.15 -8.97 14.87
N GLU A 126 -4.56 -8.49 15.96
CA GLU A 126 -3.39 -9.14 16.54
C GLU A 126 -3.68 -10.57 16.99
N LYS A 127 -4.81 -10.79 17.67
CA LYS A 127 -5.22 -12.15 18.10
C LYS A 127 -5.39 -13.09 16.92
N LEU A 128 -6.08 -12.66 15.87
CA LEU A 128 -6.29 -13.49 14.67
C LEU A 128 -4.96 -13.80 13.97
N LEU A 129 -4.06 -12.83 13.88
CA LEU A 129 -2.73 -13.03 13.32
C LEU A 129 -1.93 -14.03 14.16
N ARG A 130 -1.94 -13.91 15.50
CA ARG A 130 -1.26 -14.83 16.42
C ARG A 130 -1.81 -16.25 16.37
N VAL A 131 -3.10 -16.42 16.11
CA VAL A 131 -3.73 -17.73 15.91
C VAL A 131 -3.25 -18.40 14.62
N GLN A 132 -3.07 -17.62 13.54
CA GLN A 132 -2.60 -18.15 12.27
C GLN A 132 -1.09 -18.40 12.29
N ASP A 133 -0.29 -17.46 12.81
CA ASP A 133 1.16 -17.60 12.99
C ASP A 133 1.66 -16.68 14.11
N ALA A 134 2.07 -17.27 15.21
CA ALA A 134 2.56 -16.55 16.37
C ALA A 134 3.98 -15.92 16.17
N ASN A 135 4.72 -16.40 15.17
CA ASN A 135 6.10 -15.98 14.92
C ASN A 135 6.21 -14.73 14.06
N VAL A 136 5.14 -14.35 13.35
CA VAL A 136 5.15 -13.16 12.48
C VAL A 136 5.20 -11.89 13.33
N PRO A 137 6.23 -11.04 13.19
CA PRO A 137 6.29 -9.76 13.86
C PRO A 137 5.15 -8.85 13.40
N TYR A 138 4.43 -8.26 14.36
CA TYR A 138 3.28 -7.42 14.10
C TYR A 138 3.40 -6.05 14.78
N LYS A 139 2.95 -5.00 14.09
CA LYS A 139 2.89 -3.64 14.61
C LYS A 139 1.52 -3.03 14.34
N GLY A 140 0.72 -2.84 15.37
CA GLY A 140 -0.51 -2.05 15.28
C GLY A 140 -0.19 -0.56 15.17
N VAL A 141 -0.87 0.14 14.26
CA VAL A 141 -0.78 1.60 14.10
C VAL A 141 -2.14 2.23 14.27
N HIS A 142 -2.18 3.40 14.89
CA HIS A 142 -3.42 4.10 15.17
C HIS A 142 -3.49 5.42 14.40
N ALA A 143 -4.56 5.62 13.63
CA ALA A 143 -4.78 6.86 12.90
C ALA A 143 -5.17 7.99 13.85
N LYS A 144 -4.26 8.91 14.07
CA LYS A 144 -4.48 10.12 14.90
C LYS A 144 -4.95 11.32 14.09
N ARG A 145 -4.84 11.27 12.77
CA ARG A 145 -5.17 12.34 11.82
C ARG A 145 -6.05 11.82 10.71
N GLY A 146 -6.80 12.70 10.05
CA GLY A 146 -7.59 12.35 8.88
C GLY A 146 -6.74 11.80 7.72
N LYS A 147 -7.37 11.06 6.82
CA LYS A 147 -6.71 10.36 5.70
C LYS A 147 -5.84 11.30 4.85
N ILE A 148 -6.34 12.46 4.48
CA ILE A 148 -5.60 13.48 3.70
C ILE A 148 -4.30 13.86 4.41
N LEU A 149 -4.37 14.27 5.68
CA LEU A 149 -3.21 14.71 6.45
C LEU A 149 -2.16 13.62 6.68
N ARG A 150 -2.54 12.34 6.51
CA ARG A 150 -1.61 11.20 6.56
C ARG A 150 -0.99 10.94 5.19
N ALA A 151 -1.74 11.15 4.13
CA ALA A 151 -1.30 10.89 2.77
C ALA A 151 -0.42 12.01 2.18
N GLU A 152 -0.60 13.29 2.59
CA GLU A 152 0.22 14.42 2.14
C GLU A 152 1.74 14.21 2.30
N PRO A 153 2.28 13.75 3.46
CA PRO A 153 3.71 13.49 3.57
C PRO A 153 4.19 12.39 2.61
N VAL A 154 3.33 11.41 2.31
CA VAL A 154 3.64 10.31 1.39
C VAL A 154 3.63 10.81 -0.05
N SER A 155 2.68 11.66 -0.45
CA SER A 155 2.67 12.25 -1.78
C SER A 155 3.94 13.10 -2.03
N SER A 156 4.38 13.84 -1.01
CA SER A 156 5.63 14.60 -1.09
C SER A 156 6.87 13.73 -1.33
N ILE A 157 6.89 12.47 -0.90
CA ILE A 157 8.00 11.55 -1.20
C ILE A 157 8.03 11.22 -2.69
N PHE A 158 6.86 11.00 -3.31
CA PHE A 158 6.75 10.80 -4.77
C PHE A 158 7.17 12.06 -5.55
N GLU A 159 6.77 13.24 -5.09
CA GLU A 159 7.17 14.52 -5.69
C GLU A 159 8.67 14.78 -5.62
N GLN A 160 9.34 14.28 -4.58
CA GLN A 160 10.79 14.37 -4.39
C GLN A 160 11.57 13.27 -5.12
N ASP A 161 10.91 12.48 -5.96
CA ASP A 161 11.52 11.35 -6.69
C ASP A 161 12.14 10.29 -5.76
N LYS A 162 11.59 10.12 -4.53
CA LYS A 162 12.09 9.18 -3.52
C LYS A 162 11.19 7.99 -3.28
N ALA A 163 10.07 7.91 -3.96
CA ALA A 163 9.20 6.74 -3.92
C ALA A 163 8.99 6.19 -5.34
N HIS A 164 9.08 4.89 -5.49
CA HIS A 164 9.12 4.20 -6.77
C HIS A 164 8.08 3.07 -6.80
N MET A 165 7.38 2.92 -7.93
CA MET A 165 6.61 1.72 -8.23
C MET A 165 7.52 0.69 -8.90
N VAL A 166 7.59 -0.52 -8.37
CA VAL A 166 8.34 -1.63 -8.98
C VAL A 166 7.39 -2.43 -9.85
N GLY A 167 7.28 -2.04 -11.11
CA GLY A 167 6.26 -2.56 -12.01
C GLY A 167 4.99 -1.71 -12.05
N TYR A 168 3.87 -2.30 -12.44
CA TYR A 168 2.60 -1.60 -12.64
C TYR A 168 1.48 -2.22 -11.80
N PHE A 169 0.82 -1.40 -10.99
CA PHE A 169 -0.26 -1.81 -10.08
C PHE A 169 -1.52 -1.01 -10.41
N LYS A 170 -2.25 -1.46 -11.42
CA LYS A 170 -3.35 -0.71 -12.05
C LYS A 170 -4.33 -0.13 -11.03
N GLU A 171 -4.96 -0.99 -10.23
CA GLU A 171 -6.01 -0.58 -9.30
C GLU A 171 -5.50 0.33 -8.17
N LEU A 172 -4.26 0.09 -7.71
CA LEU A 172 -3.61 0.94 -6.72
C LEU A 172 -3.31 2.33 -7.31
N GLU A 173 -2.72 2.38 -8.50
CA GLU A 173 -2.36 3.64 -9.14
C GLU A 173 -3.59 4.47 -9.52
N GLU A 174 -4.65 3.82 -10.02
CA GLU A 174 -5.94 4.47 -10.28
C GLU A 174 -6.53 5.08 -8.98
N GLN A 175 -6.47 4.35 -7.87
CA GLN A 175 -6.96 4.84 -6.59
C GLN A 175 -6.11 6.01 -6.08
N MET A 176 -4.78 5.94 -6.18
CA MET A 176 -3.89 7.02 -5.77
C MET A 176 -4.12 8.29 -6.59
N THR A 177 -4.19 8.19 -7.92
CA THR A 177 -4.28 9.33 -8.83
C THR A 177 -5.68 9.93 -8.95
N SER A 178 -6.71 9.23 -8.47
CA SER A 178 -8.09 9.73 -8.39
C SER A 178 -8.48 10.24 -7.00
N TYR A 179 -7.65 10.02 -5.97
CA TYR A 179 -7.98 10.40 -4.61
C TYR A 179 -7.84 11.89 -4.37
N THR A 180 -8.95 12.52 -4.02
CA THR A 180 -9.08 13.96 -3.72
C THR A 180 -9.69 14.15 -2.32
N PRO A 181 -9.64 15.36 -1.74
CA PRO A 181 -10.33 15.67 -0.50
C PRO A 181 -11.86 15.45 -0.53
N TYR A 182 -12.43 15.34 -1.73
CA TYR A 182 -13.86 15.16 -1.95
C TYR A 182 -14.25 13.70 -2.24
N THR A 183 -13.26 12.79 -2.29
CA THR A 183 -13.49 11.37 -2.54
C THR A 183 -14.26 10.75 -1.38
N THR A 184 -15.42 10.17 -1.66
CA THR A 184 -16.30 9.56 -0.64
C THR A 184 -15.99 8.08 -0.40
N LYS A 185 -15.48 7.36 -1.41
CA LYS A 185 -15.07 5.96 -1.30
C LYS A 185 -13.77 5.85 -0.51
N SER A 186 -13.67 4.86 0.39
CA SER A 186 -12.43 4.60 1.13
C SER A 186 -11.30 4.24 0.17
N PRO A 187 -10.13 4.87 0.26
CA PRO A 187 -8.97 4.55 -0.56
C PRO A 187 -8.09 3.48 0.11
N ASP A 188 -8.62 2.28 0.32
CA ASP A 188 -8.02 1.25 1.18
C ASP A 188 -6.61 0.81 0.71
N ARG A 189 -6.39 0.73 -0.61
CA ARG A 189 -5.07 0.46 -1.20
C ARG A 189 -4.09 1.60 -0.94
N LEU A 190 -4.52 2.84 -1.12
CA LEU A 190 -3.73 4.03 -0.82
C LEU A 190 -3.42 4.13 0.67
N ASP A 191 -4.40 3.86 1.55
CA ASP A 191 -4.18 3.86 2.99
C ASP A 191 -3.12 2.81 3.39
N ALA A 192 -3.11 1.63 2.76
CA ALA A 192 -2.05 0.63 2.95
C ALA A 192 -0.67 1.15 2.50
N VAL A 193 -0.56 1.86 1.35
CA VAL A 193 0.68 2.54 0.94
C VAL A 193 1.13 3.55 1.99
N VAL A 194 0.20 4.37 2.49
CA VAL A 194 0.49 5.39 3.52
C VAL A 194 1.06 4.72 4.78
N TRP A 195 0.46 3.62 5.25
CA TRP A 195 0.96 2.88 6.41
C TRP A 195 2.32 2.23 6.16
N ALA A 196 2.54 1.67 4.97
CA ALA A 196 3.82 1.09 4.59
C ALA A 196 4.94 2.13 4.65
N LEU A 197 4.81 3.23 3.91
CA LEU A 197 5.86 4.24 3.81
C LEU A 197 6.08 4.98 5.14
N THR A 198 5.02 5.28 5.87
CA THR A 198 5.14 5.89 7.22
C THR A 198 5.88 4.97 8.19
N SER A 199 5.64 3.65 8.11
CA SER A 199 6.32 2.68 8.97
C SER A 199 7.80 2.53 8.62
N LEU A 200 8.15 2.60 7.34
CA LEU A 200 9.54 2.58 6.87
C LEU A 200 10.31 3.87 7.25
N GLN A 201 9.64 5.03 7.26
CA GLN A 201 10.23 6.30 7.72
C GLN A 201 10.54 6.30 9.22
N SER A 202 9.61 5.82 10.04
CA SER A 202 9.72 5.86 11.51
C SER A 202 10.79 4.92 12.07
N SER A 203 11.32 4.03 11.26
CA SER A 203 12.31 3.02 11.64
C SER A 203 13.76 3.50 11.56
N GLY A 204 14.01 4.79 11.44
CA GLY A 204 15.35 5.40 11.35
C GLY A 204 16.20 5.37 12.64
N LYS A 205 15.73 4.76 13.74
CA LYS A 205 16.59 4.39 14.87
C LYS A 205 16.99 2.93 14.73
N ALA A 206 18.20 2.70 14.24
CA ALA A 206 18.82 1.40 14.19
C ALA A 206 18.70 0.71 15.58
N ILE A 207 17.96 -0.38 15.64
CA ILE A 207 18.11 -1.34 16.70
C ILE A 207 19.40 -2.08 16.38
N PHE A 208 20.51 -1.66 16.98
CA PHE A 208 21.73 -2.47 16.98
C PHE A 208 21.37 -3.83 17.58
N ARG A 209 21.28 -4.86 16.75
CA ARG A 209 21.38 -6.24 17.23
C ARG A 209 22.83 -6.43 17.64
N ILE A 210 23.06 -6.37 18.95
CA ILE A 210 24.30 -6.89 19.54
C ILE A 210 24.17 -8.41 19.45
N SER A 211 25.07 -9.01 18.67
CA SER A 211 25.30 -10.46 18.56
C SER A 211 25.78 -11.06 19.89
#